data_91026b68d3c65c256b53039baed901eb
#
_entry.id   91026b68d3c65c256b53039baed901eb
#
_cell.length_a   1.000
_cell.length_b   1.000
_cell.length_c   1.000
_cell.angle_alpha   90.00
_cell.angle_beta   90.00
_cell.angle_gamma   90.00
#
_symmetry.space_group_name_H-M   'P 1'
#
loop_
_entity.id
_entity.type
_entity.pdbx_description
1 polymer ?
#
loop_
_entity_poly.entity_id
_entity_poly.type
_entity_poly.pdbx_seq_one_letter_code
_entity_poly.pdbx_strand_id
1 'polypeptide(L)'
;MTPVCPGAAPATVAAGHRSHLPEVTFCIAAIAVGGCGGQHRRMTTLLRDLLKPLNLAGAFTIAAVALSFGQDLAPHGLWRWPTVVGFTALFLFRALLPPRPLPQHAALLLQALLAVALIWLEPRTGTSPVLLVLVAAQAAMRWQPPQVLALMLVLNAAMYAVFVLAGVPRPFLLVAIYTSFQAFAALTANYARSAERARDALVYVNADLLATRALLADSARDAERLRLARELHDVAGHKLTAMRIHLRLLRAEPALAPREDLRMLEQLSGELLGDIRSVVQSLRDDAGLDLHTALHALAAPFPRPALRLQIDAQVRVSDPQVAEALVRLVQEALTNAARHGDADTVTVAVRCDAGALCVDIQDDGRCAEQIHEGNGIAGMRERLAALRGQLDLRRAAHGGLHLTARLPA
;
A
#
# COMPACT_ATOMS: atom_id res chain seq x y z
N MET A 1 -18.37 41.95 -35.02
CA MET A 1 -19.58 42.33 -34.24
C MET A 1 -19.51 41.66 -32.91
N THR A 2 -19.00 42.40 -31.92
CA THR A 2 -19.04 42.12 -30.49
C THR A 2 -20.26 42.81 -29.88
N PRO A 3 -20.78 42.33 -28.77
CA PRO A 3 -20.93 43.23 -27.61
C PRO A 3 -20.42 42.58 -26.31
N VAL A 4 -19.50 43.15 -25.59
CA VAL A 4 -19.50 44.13 -24.50
C VAL A 4 -20.38 43.75 -23.29
N CYS A 5 -19.72 43.38 -22.18
CA CYS A 5 -20.23 43.34 -20.82
C CYS A 5 -20.22 44.75 -20.15
N PRO A 6 -21.12 45.02 -19.21
CA PRO A 6 -20.84 45.98 -18.13
C PRO A 6 -20.86 45.28 -16.77
N GLY A 7 -19.91 45.45 -15.90
CA GLY A 7 -19.65 46.46 -14.91
C GLY A 7 -20.47 46.27 -13.63
N ALA A 8 -19.79 45.80 -12.54
CA ALA A 8 -20.33 45.83 -11.18
C ALA A 8 -19.33 46.53 -10.24
N ALA A 9 -19.79 47.57 -9.57
CA ALA A 9 -19.09 48.32 -8.54
C ALA A 9 -19.37 47.76 -7.12
N PRO A 10 -18.60 48.19 -6.10
CA PRO A 10 -18.50 47.47 -4.83
C PRO A 10 -19.52 47.94 -3.78
N ALA A 11 -19.89 47.03 -2.88
CA ALA A 11 -20.71 47.35 -1.72
C ALA A 11 -19.91 47.24 -0.42
N THR A 12 -20.09 48.25 0.36
CA THR A 12 -19.52 48.67 1.62
C THR A 12 -19.86 47.76 2.81
N VAL A 13 -18.92 47.79 3.74
CA VAL A 13 -18.92 47.31 5.13
C VAL A 13 -20.14 47.76 5.92
N ALA A 14 -20.75 46.85 6.69
CA ALA A 14 -21.44 47.16 7.93
C ALA A 14 -21.21 46.08 8.98
N ALA A 15 -20.68 46.53 10.11
CA ALA A 15 -20.48 45.74 11.32
C ALA A 15 -21.83 45.59 12.07
N GLY A 16 -21.98 44.45 12.76
CA GLY A 16 -23.00 44.41 13.82
C GLY A 16 -23.50 43.01 14.19
N HIS A 17 -23.23 42.66 15.43
CA HIS A 17 -23.88 41.71 16.34
C HIS A 17 -23.46 40.24 16.30
N ARG A 18 -22.62 39.91 17.29
CA ARG A 18 -22.48 38.56 17.87
C ARG A 18 -23.79 38.15 18.53
N SER A 19 -24.39 37.06 18.10
CA SER A 19 -25.35 36.29 18.87
C SER A 19 -24.83 34.91 19.08
N HIS A 20 -24.57 34.55 20.33
CA HIS A 20 -24.26 33.21 20.82
C HIS A 20 -25.42 32.26 20.44
N LEU A 21 -25.15 31.28 19.60
CA LEU A 21 -25.96 30.06 19.44
C LEU A 21 -25.08 28.85 19.79
N PRO A 22 -25.61 27.83 20.46
CA PRO A 22 -24.79 26.88 21.24
C PRO A 22 -24.15 25.83 20.36
N GLU A 23 -22.90 25.47 20.70
CA GLU A 23 -22.04 24.44 20.12
C GLU A 23 -22.63 23.00 20.06
N VAL A 24 -23.82 22.78 20.60
CA VAL A 24 -24.48 21.47 20.70
C VAL A 24 -25.02 20.99 19.34
N THR A 25 -25.36 21.89 18.43
CA THR A 25 -25.91 21.47 17.10
C THR A 25 -24.84 20.96 16.14
N PHE A 26 -23.58 21.38 16.31
CA PHE A 26 -22.47 20.89 15.47
C PHE A 26 -21.99 19.47 15.82
N CYS A 27 -22.14 19.06 17.09
CA CYS A 27 -21.80 17.70 17.51
C CYS A 27 -22.77 16.64 16.97
N ILE A 28 -24.04 16.93 16.83
CA ILE A 28 -25.03 15.95 16.33
C ILE A 28 -24.88 15.74 14.82
N ALA A 29 -24.53 16.76 14.05
CA ALA A 29 -24.24 16.63 12.61
C ALA A 29 -22.94 15.83 12.34
N ALA A 30 -21.92 15.94 13.20
CA ALA A 30 -20.67 15.20 13.08
C ALA A 30 -20.86 13.69 13.39
N ILE A 31 -21.75 13.33 14.32
CA ILE A 31 -22.07 11.94 14.66
C ILE A 31 -22.91 11.27 13.55
N ALA A 32 -23.81 12.00 12.89
CA ALA A 32 -24.62 11.49 11.78
C ALA A 32 -23.80 11.25 10.50
N VAL A 33 -22.76 12.06 10.22
CA VAL A 33 -21.88 11.91 9.05
C VAL A 33 -20.83 10.82 9.26
N GLY A 34 -20.37 10.59 10.49
CA GLY A 34 -19.42 9.52 10.83
C GLY A 34 -19.99 8.09 10.67
N GLY A 35 -21.30 7.91 10.87
CA GLY A 35 -21.97 6.60 10.73
C GLY A 35 -22.24 6.18 9.28
N CYS A 36 -22.47 7.11 8.36
CA CYS A 36 -22.78 6.82 6.95
C CYS A 36 -21.55 6.41 6.12
N GLY A 37 -20.36 6.91 6.43
CA GLY A 37 -19.14 6.60 5.66
C GLY A 37 -18.70 5.13 5.75
N GLY A 38 -18.90 4.48 6.89
CA GLY A 38 -18.54 3.08 7.11
C GLY A 38 -19.47 2.08 6.41
N GLN A 39 -20.75 2.40 6.30
CA GLN A 39 -21.73 1.56 5.59
C GLN A 39 -21.59 1.69 4.07
N HIS A 40 -21.35 2.90 3.57
CA HIS A 40 -21.13 3.14 2.14
C HIS A 40 -19.85 2.45 1.64
N ARG A 41 -18.76 2.47 2.42
CA ARG A 41 -17.51 1.74 2.11
C ARG A 41 -17.72 0.23 2.08
N ARG A 42 -18.49 -0.33 3.02
CA ARG A 42 -18.79 -1.78 3.01
C ARG A 42 -19.63 -2.19 1.81
N MET A 43 -20.58 -1.37 1.40
CA MET A 43 -21.44 -1.64 0.26
C MET A 43 -20.67 -1.59 -1.07
N THR A 44 -19.77 -0.63 -1.25
CA THR A 44 -18.94 -0.53 -2.46
C THR A 44 -17.90 -1.67 -2.56
N THR A 45 -17.33 -2.12 -1.46
CA THR A 45 -16.41 -3.29 -1.45
C THR A 45 -17.17 -4.58 -1.76
N LEU A 46 -18.37 -4.76 -1.23
CA LEU A 46 -19.23 -5.91 -1.55
C LEU A 46 -19.63 -5.96 -3.02
N LEU A 47 -20.10 -4.85 -3.58
CA LEU A 47 -20.44 -4.75 -5.00
C LEU A 47 -19.25 -5.07 -5.88
N ARG A 48 -18.07 -4.59 -5.52
CA ARG A 48 -16.83 -4.86 -6.25
C ARG A 48 -16.43 -6.34 -6.15
N ASP A 49 -16.62 -6.97 -5.00
CA ASP A 49 -16.33 -8.40 -4.84
C ASP A 49 -17.34 -9.27 -5.58
N LEU A 50 -18.61 -8.93 -5.57
CA LEU A 50 -19.65 -9.63 -6.33
C LEU A 50 -19.42 -9.55 -7.85
N LEU A 51 -18.92 -8.43 -8.35
CA LEU A 51 -18.63 -8.19 -9.78
C LEU A 51 -17.30 -8.80 -10.23
N LYS A 52 -16.53 -9.46 -9.38
CA LYS A 52 -15.33 -10.21 -9.80
C LYS A 52 -15.73 -11.29 -10.81
N PRO A 53 -14.98 -11.45 -11.93
CA PRO A 53 -15.33 -12.42 -12.97
C PRO A 53 -15.57 -13.84 -12.47
N LEU A 54 -14.81 -14.27 -11.47
CA LEU A 54 -14.92 -15.59 -10.86
C LEU A 54 -16.26 -15.75 -10.12
N ASN A 55 -16.72 -14.73 -9.40
CA ASN A 55 -17.98 -14.76 -8.67
C ASN A 55 -19.17 -14.71 -9.63
N LEU A 56 -19.07 -13.95 -10.72
CA LEU A 56 -20.08 -13.94 -11.76
C LEU A 56 -20.18 -15.30 -12.45
N ALA A 57 -19.07 -15.91 -12.83
CA ALA A 57 -19.05 -17.24 -13.41
C ALA A 57 -19.66 -18.29 -12.47
N GLY A 58 -19.34 -18.21 -11.18
CA GLY A 58 -19.94 -19.08 -10.17
C GLY A 58 -21.44 -18.87 -10.02
N ALA A 59 -21.92 -17.61 -10.02
CA ALA A 59 -23.35 -17.30 -9.95
C ALA A 59 -24.12 -17.82 -11.20
N PHE A 60 -23.53 -17.68 -12.40
CA PHE A 60 -24.10 -18.27 -13.61
C PHE A 60 -24.17 -19.80 -13.52
N THR A 61 -23.13 -20.44 -13.00
CA THR A 61 -23.12 -21.90 -12.81
C THR A 61 -24.22 -22.34 -11.86
N ILE A 62 -24.41 -21.66 -10.74
CA ILE A 62 -25.46 -21.95 -9.77
C ILE A 62 -26.87 -21.74 -10.39
N ALA A 63 -27.04 -20.66 -11.13
CA ALA A 63 -28.29 -20.38 -11.86
C ALA A 63 -28.58 -21.48 -12.90
N ALA A 64 -27.60 -21.95 -13.64
CA ALA A 64 -27.75 -23.03 -14.60
C ALA A 64 -28.16 -24.35 -13.91
N VAL A 65 -27.57 -24.66 -12.74
CA VAL A 65 -27.97 -25.82 -11.92
C VAL A 65 -29.42 -25.66 -11.44
N ALA A 66 -29.80 -24.47 -10.95
CA ALA A 66 -31.18 -24.22 -10.50
C ALA A 66 -32.21 -24.34 -11.63
N LEU A 67 -31.87 -23.88 -12.83
CA LEU A 67 -32.72 -23.98 -14.03
C LEU A 67 -32.85 -25.41 -14.57
N SER A 68 -31.90 -26.29 -14.23
CA SER A 68 -31.95 -27.71 -14.65
C SER A 68 -32.90 -28.56 -13.84
N PHE A 69 -33.43 -28.04 -12.73
CA PHE A 69 -34.43 -28.78 -11.92
C PHE A 69 -35.75 -28.84 -12.68
N GLY A 70 -36.24 -30.07 -12.89
CA GLY A 70 -37.55 -30.31 -13.48
C GLY A 70 -38.69 -29.76 -12.61
N GLN A 71 -39.89 -29.64 -13.21
CA GLN A 71 -41.08 -29.16 -12.52
C GLN A 71 -41.75 -30.25 -11.65
N ASP A 72 -41.11 -31.41 -11.49
CA ASP A 72 -41.69 -32.51 -10.70
C ASP A 72 -41.74 -32.14 -9.23
N LEU A 73 -43.00 -32.06 -8.73
CA LEU A 73 -43.35 -31.80 -7.32
C LEU A 73 -43.22 -33.07 -6.48
N ALA A 74 -42.14 -33.84 -6.64
CA ALA A 74 -41.86 -34.97 -5.74
C ALA A 74 -41.73 -34.46 -4.31
N PRO A 75 -42.16 -35.22 -3.28
CA PRO A 75 -42.14 -34.77 -1.88
C PRO A 75 -40.75 -34.34 -1.38
N HIS A 76 -39.68 -34.85 -1.95
CA HIS A 76 -38.29 -34.41 -1.67
C HIS A 76 -37.88 -33.16 -2.47
N GLY A 77 -38.60 -32.80 -3.53
CA GLY A 77 -38.31 -31.65 -4.38
C GLY A 77 -38.42 -30.29 -3.70
N LEU A 78 -39.19 -30.21 -2.59
CA LEU A 78 -39.33 -29.00 -1.80
C LEU A 78 -38.01 -28.56 -1.13
N TRP A 79 -37.14 -29.51 -0.76
CA TRP A 79 -35.85 -29.23 -0.10
C TRP A 79 -34.74 -28.79 -1.02
N ARG A 80 -34.87 -28.97 -2.34
CA ARG A 80 -33.85 -28.53 -3.33
C ARG A 80 -33.66 -27.03 -3.35
N TRP A 81 -34.75 -26.26 -3.29
CA TRP A 81 -34.68 -24.80 -3.34
C TRP A 81 -34.02 -24.18 -2.10
N PRO A 82 -34.37 -24.53 -0.86
CA PRO A 82 -33.62 -24.07 0.33
C PRO A 82 -32.14 -24.44 0.28
N THR A 83 -31.80 -25.62 -0.25
CA THR A 83 -30.38 -26.07 -0.35
C THR A 83 -29.61 -25.23 -1.35
N VAL A 84 -30.18 -24.94 -2.54
CA VAL A 84 -29.54 -24.06 -3.53
C VAL A 84 -29.43 -22.63 -3.02
N VAL A 85 -30.49 -22.10 -2.39
CA VAL A 85 -30.46 -20.75 -1.79
C VAL A 85 -29.40 -20.66 -0.70
N GLY A 86 -29.30 -21.66 0.18
CA GLY A 86 -28.28 -21.73 1.22
C GLY A 86 -26.87 -21.80 0.64
N PHE A 87 -26.65 -22.63 -0.41
CA PHE A 87 -25.39 -22.69 -1.13
C PHE A 87 -25.02 -21.34 -1.75
N THR A 88 -25.97 -20.70 -2.43
CA THR A 88 -25.79 -19.40 -3.09
C THR A 88 -25.47 -18.30 -2.07
N ALA A 89 -26.20 -18.28 -0.95
CA ALA A 89 -25.97 -17.33 0.12
C ALA A 89 -24.56 -17.49 0.69
N LEU A 90 -24.11 -18.72 0.99
CA LEU A 90 -22.75 -18.96 1.43
C LEU A 90 -21.71 -18.60 0.38
N PHE A 91 -22.00 -18.82 -0.91
CA PHE A 91 -21.12 -18.47 -2.01
C PHE A 91 -20.91 -16.95 -2.13
N LEU A 92 -22.01 -16.17 -2.12
CA LEU A 92 -21.99 -14.72 -2.35
C LEU A 92 -21.60 -13.94 -1.09
N PHE A 93 -22.17 -14.31 0.07
CA PHE A 93 -22.01 -13.54 1.31
C PHE A 93 -20.80 -13.95 2.15
N ARG A 94 -19.99 -14.89 1.69
CA ARG A 94 -18.78 -15.30 2.40
C ARG A 94 -17.77 -14.17 2.61
N ALA A 95 -17.73 -13.17 1.72
CA ALA A 95 -16.92 -11.97 1.86
C ALA A 95 -17.30 -11.13 3.09
N LEU A 96 -18.54 -11.29 3.61
CA LEU A 96 -19.03 -10.65 4.85
C LEU A 96 -18.55 -11.33 6.12
N LEU A 97 -18.10 -12.57 6.04
CA LEU A 97 -17.60 -13.28 7.20
C LEU A 97 -16.29 -12.65 7.70
N PRO A 98 -16.11 -12.59 9.03
CA PRO A 98 -14.89 -12.05 9.60
C PRO A 98 -13.67 -12.80 9.06
N PRO A 99 -12.50 -12.11 8.90
CA PRO A 99 -11.29 -12.70 8.32
C PRO A 99 -10.60 -13.74 9.22
N ARG A 100 -11.33 -14.33 10.16
CA ARG A 100 -10.87 -15.41 11.03
C ARG A 100 -10.94 -16.75 10.28
N PRO A 101 -9.94 -17.63 10.44
CA PRO A 101 -9.89 -18.89 9.69
C PRO A 101 -11.07 -19.82 10.01
N LEU A 102 -11.47 -19.94 11.26
CA LEU A 102 -12.55 -20.85 11.70
C LEU A 102 -13.88 -20.61 10.99
N PRO A 103 -14.49 -19.41 10.97
CA PRO A 103 -15.77 -19.20 10.30
C PRO A 103 -15.69 -19.38 8.78
N GLN A 104 -14.54 -19.09 8.18
CA GLN A 104 -14.36 -19.27 6.75
C GLN A 104 -14.21 -20.75 6.34
N HIS A 105 -13.53 -21.56 7.15
CA HIS A 105 -13.43 -23.00 6.94
C HIS A 105 -14.79 -23.68 7.17
N ALA A 106 -15.50 -23.30 8.23
CA ALA A 106 -16.83 -23.82 8.52
C ALA A 106 -17.82 -23.50 7.40
N ALA A 107 -17.79 -22.28 6.85
CA ALA A 107 -18.65 -21.89 5.73
C ALA A 107 -18.36 -22.72 4.46
N LEU A 108 -17.08 -23.00 4.15
CA LEU A 108 -16.70 -23.83 3.02
C LEU A 108 -17.15 -25.29 3.20
N LEU A 109 -16.98 -25.86 4.41
CA LEU A 109 -17.43 -27.21 4.70
C LEU A 109 -18.96 -27.32 4.67
N LEU A 110 -19.68 -26.33 5.19
CA LEU A 110 -21.13 -26.27 5.09
C LEU A 110 -21.59 -26.18 3.63
N GLN A 111 -20.91 -25.38 2.83
CA GLN A 111 -21.19 -25.28 1.38
C GLN A 111 -20.94 -26.62 0.67
N ALA A 112 -19.87 -27.34 1.03
CA ALA A 112 -19.60 -28.68 0.52
C ALA A 112 -20.70 -29.68 0.91
N LEU A 113 -21.18 -29.64 2.14
CA LEU A 113 -22.31 -30.48 2.62
C LEU A 113 -23.58 -30.16 1.85
N LEU A 114 -23.91 -28.89 1.61
CA LEU A 114 -25.09 -28.51 0.83
C LEU A 114 -24.98 -28.99 -0.64
N ALA A 115 -23.78 -28.97 -1.24
CA ALA A 115 -23.56 -29.51 -2.56
C ALA A 115 -23.82 -31.05 -2.61
N VAL A 116 -23.31 -31.79 -1.63
CA VAL A 116 -23.54 -33.24 -1.55
C VAL A 116 -25.04 -33.54 -1.26
N ALA A 117 -25.69 -32.76 -0.38
CA ALA A 117 -27.12 -32.87 -0.12
C ALA A 117 -27.95 -32.65 -1.39
N LEU A 118 -27.56 -31.68 -2.23
CA LEU A 118 -28.25 -31.43 -3.51
C LEU A 118 -28.06 -32.59 -4.49
N ILE A 119 -26.88 -33.20 -4.54
CA ILE A 119 -26.64 -34.40 -5.35
C ILE A 119 -27.53 -35.59 -4.85
N TRP A 120 -27.74 -35.70 -3.52
CA TRP A 120 -28.64 -36.71 -2.95
C TRP A 120 -30.10 -36.46 -3.31
N LEU A 121 -30.55 -35.18 -3.27
CA LEU A 121 -31.92 -34.80 -3.61
C LEU A 121 -32.25 -34.96 -5.10
N GLU A 122 -31.22 -34.73 -5.98
CA GLU A 122 -31.39 -34.72 -7.43
C GLU A 122 -30.27 -35.52 -8.13
N PRO A 123 -30.15 -36.85 -7.90
CA PRO A 123 -29.04 -37.63 -8.43
C PRO A 123 -29.08 -37.86 -9.94
N ARG A 124 -30.28 -37.70 -10.55
CA ARG A 124 -30.52 -37.99 -11.98
C ARG A 124 -30.40 -36.78 -12.90
N THR A 125 -30.38 -35.55 -12.37
CA THR A 125 -30.26 -34.34 -13.20
C THR A 125 -28.89 -34.21 -13.83
N GLY A 126 -27.87 -34.83 -13.29
CA GLY A 126 -26.49 -34.76 -13.79
C GLY A 126 -25.80 -33.40 -13.62
N THR A 127 -26.50 -32.35 -13.21
CA THR A 127 -25.96 -30.99 -13.11
C THR A 127 -25.49 -30.61 -11.70
N SER A 128 -26.14 -31.16 -10.67
CA SER A 128 -25.85 -30.88 -9.25
C SER A 128 -24.35 -31.07 -8.87
N PRO A 129 -23.61 -32.07 -9.40
CA PRO A 129 -22.19 -32.25 -9.10
C PRO A 129 -21.27 -31.09 -9.53
N VAL A 130 -21.73 -30.23 -10.43
CA VAL A 130 -20.96 -29.04 -10.86
C VAL A 130 -20.70 -28.08 -9.67
N LEU A 131 -21.57 -28.09 -8.66
CA LEU A 131 -21.37 -27.30 -7.46
C LEU A 131 -20.09 -27.72 -6.69
N LEU A 132 -19.70 -28.98 -6.75
CA LEU A 132 -18.45 -29.47 -6.15
C LEU A 132 -17.21 -28.87 -6.85
N VAL A 133 -17.34 -28.53 -8.15
CA VAL A 133 -16.25 -27.84 -8.88
C VAL A 133 -16.03 -26.44 -8.30
N LEU A 134 -17.12 -25.72 -7.97
CA LEU A 134 -17.01 -24.41 -7.32
C LEU A 134 -16.40 -24.53 -5.93
N VAL A 135 -16.79 -25.57 -5.14
CA VAL A 135 -16.18 -25.83 -3.83
C VAL A 135 -14.70 -26.11 -3.94
N ALA A 136 -14.28 -26.96 -4.91
CA ALA A 136 -12.88 -27.27 -5.13
C ALA A 136 -12.04 -26.03 -5.53
N ALA A 137 -12.55 -25.18 -6.43
CA ALA A 137 -11.90 -23.94 -6.80
C ALA A 137 -11.75 -23.00 -5.59
N GLN A 138 -12.80 -22.87 -4.78
CA GLN A 138 -12.78 -22.03 -3.59
C GLN A 138 -11.84 -22.57 -2.50
N ALA A 139 -11.76 -23.88 -2.32
CA ALA A 139 -10.80 -24.53 -1.42
C ALA A 139 -9.35 -24.24 -1.89
N ALA A 140 -9.06 -24.40 -3.18
CA ALA A 140 -7.74 -24.17 -3.75
C ALA A 140 -7.26 -22.72 -3.60
N MET A 141 -8.16 -21.76 -3.59
CA MET A 141 -7.82 -20.35 -3.33
C MET A 141 -7.36 -20.07 -1.88
N ARG A 142 -7.59 -21.00 -0.94
CA ARG A 142 -7.35 -20.76 0.50
C ARG A 142 -6.49 -21.80 1.20
N TRP A 143 -6.69 -23.05 0.86
CA TRP A 143 -6.06 -24.17 1.51
C TRP A 143 -4.78 -24.60 0.81
N GLN A 144 -4.00 -25.40 1.52
CA GLN A 144 -2.81 -26.02 0.91
C GLN A 144 -3.22 -27.17 -0.01
N PRO A 145 -2.45 -27.46 -1.05
CA PRO A 145 -2.76 -28.53 -2.02
C PRO A 145 -3.14 -29.90 -1.39
N PRO A 146 -2.45 -30.41 -0.34
CA PRO A 146 -2.84 -31.68 0.26
C PRO A 146 -4.21 -31.66 0.95
N GLN A 147 -4.59 -30.51 1.53
CA GLN A 147 -5.92 -30.36 2.16
C GLN A 147 -7.03 -30.31 1.10
N VAL A 148 -6.79 -29.64 -0.03
CA VAL A 148 -7.71 -29.61 -1.17
C VAL A 148 -7.90 -31.01 -1.74
N LEU A 149 -6.81 -31.76 -1.93
CA LEU A 149 -6.84 -33.12 -2.42
C LEU A 149 -7.63 -34.05 -1.48
N ALA A 150 -7.43 -33.94 -0.16
CA ALA A 150 -8.18 -34.70 0.83
C ALA A 150 -9.67 -34.39 0.78
N LEU A 151 -10.05 -33.09 0.70
CA LEU A 151 -11.44 -32.67 0.54
C LEU A 151 -12.07 -33.24 -0.73
N MET A 152 -11.38 -33.13 -1.87
CA MET A 152 -11.87 -33.67 -3.15
C MET A 152 -12.07 -35.18 -3.08
N LEU A 153 -11.17 -35.91 -2.45
CA LEU A 153 -11.28 -37.36 -2.30
C LEU A 153 -12.54 -37.75 -1.49
N VAL A 154 -12.77 -37.05 -0.37
CA VAL A 154 -13.96 -37.30 0.47
C VAL A 154 -15.26 -36.95 -0.28
N LEU A 155 -15.30 -35.80 -0.97
CA LEU A 155 -16.50 -35.37 -1.71
C LEU A 155 -16.80 -36.27 -2.90
N ASN A 156 -15.78 -36.75 -3.64
CA ASN A 156 -15.97 -37.66 -4.76
C ASN A 156 -16.38 -39.08 -4.29
N ALA A 157 -15.86 -39.53 -3.14
CA ALA A 157 -16.33 -40.78 -2.51
C ALA A 157 -17.80 -40.67 -2.09
N ALA A 158 -18.21 -39.56 -1.48
CA ALA A 158 -19.61 -39.29 -1.13
C ALA A 158 -20.51 -39.26 -2.38
N MET A 159 -20.10 -38.53 -3.42
CA MET A 159 -20.82 -38.47 -4.71
C MET A 159 -20.95 -39.86 -5.36
N TYR A 160 -19.91 -40.68 -5.32
CA TYR A 160 -19.95 -42.05 -5.85
C TYR A 160 -20.97 -42.89 -5.08
N ALA A 161 -20.92 -42.83 -3.74
CA ALA A 161 -21.87 -43.55 -2.89
C ALA A 161 -23.34 -43.13 -3.20
N VAL A 162 -23.60 -41.82 -3.35
CA VAL A 162 -24.94 -41.35 -3.71
C VAL A 162 -25.38 -41.88 -5.06
N PHE A 163 -24.56 -41.90 -6.08
CA PHE A 163 -24.90 -42.39 -7.43
C PHE A 163 -25.17 -43.88 -7.42
N VAL A 164 -24.39 -44.67 -6.69
CA VAL A 164 -24.63 -46.13 -6.52
C VAL A 164 -25.96 -46.41 -5.83
N LEU A 165 -26.24 -45.71 -4.72
CA LEU A 165 -27.49 -45.86 -3.97
C LEU A 165 -28.74 -45.43 -4.76
N ALA A 166 -28.61 -44.39 -5.58
CA ALA A 166 -29.68 -43.90 -6.44
C ALA A 166 -29.84 -44.68 -7.75
N GLY A 167 -29.02 -45.71 -8.01
CA GLY A 167 -29.07 -46.54 -9.21
C GLY A 167 -28.74 -45.76 -10.49
N VAL A 168 -27.90 -44.73 -10.41
CA VAL A 168 -27.47 -43.94 -11.56
C VAL A 168 -26.61 -44.82 -12.49
N PRO A 169 -26.85 -44.85 -13.82
CA PRO A 169 -26.06 -45.66 -14.72
C PRO A 169 -24.63 -45.13 -14.82
N ARG A 170 -23.63 -46.06 -14.86
CA ARG A 170 -22.21 -45.77 -15.00
C ARG A 170 -21.68 -44.74 -13.97
N PRO A 171 -21.88 -44.92 -12.66
CA PRO A 171 -21.56 -43.95 -11.63
C PRO A 171 -20.05 -43.58 -11.63
N PHE A 172 -19.17 -44.56 -11.89
CA PHE A 172 -17.73 -44.33 -11.97
C PHE A 172 -17.32 -43.37 -13.07
N LEU A 173 -17.95 -43.44 -14.25
CA LEU A 173 -17.66 -42.53 -15.37
C LEU A 173 -18.04 -41.09 -15.04
N LEU A 174 -19.23 -40.90 -14.42
CA LEU A 174 -19.68 -39.58 -14.01
C LEU A 174 -18.74 -38.98 -12.93
N VAL A 175 -18.38 -39.76 -11.93
CA VAL A 175 -17.44 -39.31 -10.90
C VAL A 175 -16.10 -38.95 -11.52
N ALA A 176 -15.56 -39.75 -12.45
CA ALA A 176 -14.29 -39.45 -13.13
C ALA A 176 -14.34 -38.13 -13.91
N ILE A 177 -15.47 -37.87 -14.61
CA ILE A 177 -15.66 -36.61 -15.34
C ILE A 177 -15.66 -35.42 -14.38
N TYR A 178 -16.46 -35.46 -13.31
CA TYR A 178 -16.54 -34.34 -12.37
C TYR A 178 -15.26 -34.18 -11.54
N THR A 179 -14.56 -35.26 -11.23
CA THR A 179 -13.25 -35.18 -10.60
C THR A 179 -12.24 -34.46 -11.49
N SER A 180 -12.28 -34.71 -12.82
CA SER A 180 -11.43 -34.01 -13.77
C SER A 180 -11.73 -32.51 -13.82
N PHE A 181 -13.01 -32.10 -13.82
CA PHE A 181 -13.41 -30.69 -13.74
C PHE A 181 -13.00 -30.06 -12.42
N GLN A 182 -13.16 -30.75 -11.29
CA GLN A 182 -12.72 -30.28 -9.98
C GLN A 182 -11.19 -30.09 -9.96
N ALA A 183 -10.43 -31.05 -10.47
CA ALA A 183 -8.98 -30.97 -10.55
C ALA A 183 -8.52 -29.79 -11.42
N PHE A 184 -9.14 -29.63 -12.59
CA PHE A 184 -8.86 -28.49 -13.48
C PHE A 184 -9.17 -27.15 -12.80
N ALA A 185 -10.33 -27.00 -12.15
CA ALA A 185 -10.72 -25.79 -11.46
C ALA A 185 -9.80 -25.49 -10.26
N ALA A 186 -9.45 -26.51 -9.47
CA ALA A 186 -8.53 -26.37 -8.36
C ALA A 186 -7.11 -25.98 -8.82
N LEU A 187 -6.62 -26.59 -9.90
CA LEU A 187 -5.31 -26.27 -10.47
C LEU A 187 -5.27 -24.83 -11.00
N THR A 188 -6.29 -24.43 -11.76
CA THR A 188 -6.42 -23.07 -12.29
C THR A 188 -6.50 -22.03 -11.16
N ALA A 189 -7.28 -22.30 -10.12
CA ALA A 189 -7.40 -21.43 -8.95
C ALA A 189 -6.05 -21.32 -8.20
N ASN A 190 -5.34 -22.43 -8.03
CA ASN A 190 -4.01 -22.42 -7.41
C ASN A 190 -2.99 -21.65 -8.25
N TYR A 191 -3.02 -21.82 -9.59
CA TYR A 191 -2.17 -21.05 -10.50
C TYR A 191 -2.45 -19.55 -10.43
N ALA A 192 -3.72 -19.16 -10.47
CA ALA A 192 -4.13 -17.75 -10.32
C ALA A 192 -3.60 -17.15 -9.00
N ARG A 193 -3.76 -17.88 -7.89
CA ARG A 193 -3.24 -17.48 -6.58
C ARG A 193 -1.71 -17.34 -6.56
N SER A 194 -0.99 -18.25 -7.24
CA SER A 194 0.47 -18.17 -7.36
C SER A 194 0.90 -16.97 -8.20
N ALA A 195 0.19 -16.69 -9.30
CA ALA A 195 0.45 -15.54 -10.16
C ALA A 195 0.21 -14.21 -9.42
N GLU A 196 -0.87 -14.10 -8.63
CA GLU A 196 -1.12 -12.93 -7.79
C GLU A 196 0.03 -12.72 -6.78
N ARG A 197 0.45 -13.77 -6.09
CA ARG A 197 1.58 -13.69 -5.13
C ARG A 197 2.89 -13.28 -5.80
N ALA A 198 3.18 -13.84 -6.98
CA ALA A 198 4.37 -13.47 -7.74
C ALA A 198 4.34 -12.02 -8.19
N ARG A 199 3.16 -11.54 -8.64
CA ARG A 199 2.94 -10.13 -8.99
C ARG A 199 3.19 -9.22 -7.81
N ASP A 200 2.62 -9.53 -6.64
CA ASP A 200 2.80 -8.72 -5.43
C ASP A 200 4.28 -8.68 -5.00
N ALA A 201 4.98 -9.81 -5.10
CA ALA A 201 6.42 -9.88 -4.82
C ALA A 201 7.24 -9.02 -5.80
N LEU A 202 6.89 -9.03 -7.10
CA LEU A 202 7.54 -8.17 -8.11
C LEU A 202 7.30 -6.69 -7.86
N VAL A 203 6.09 -6.29 -7.47
CA VAL A 203 5.77 -4.89 -7.09
C VAL A 203 6.66 -4.47 -5.94
N TYR A 204 6.80 -5.31 -4.91
CA TYR A 204 7.66 -5.03 -3.76
C TYR A 204 9.13 -4.85 -4.16
N VAL A 205 9.69 -5.80 -4.92
CA VAL A 205 11.09 -5.74 -5.39
C VAL A 205 11.34 -4.50 -6.26
N ASN A 206 10.38 -4.16 -7.14
CA ASN A 206 10.50 -2.97 -7.98
C ASN A 206 10.49 -1.67 -7.17
N ALA A 207 9.64 -1.59 -6.14
CA ALA A 207 9.63 -0.44 -5.22
C ALA A 207 10.98 -0.28 -4.50
N ASP A 208 11.53 -1.38 -3.99
CA ASP A 208 12.83 -1.42 -3.34
C ASP A 208 13.97 -0.96 -4.26
N LEU A 209 13.95 -1.46 -5.49
CA LEU A 209 14.94 -1.09 -6.50
C LEU A 209 14.88 0.41 -6.85
N LEU A 210 13.68 0.96 -7.01
CA LEU A 210 13.50 2.39 -7.32
C LEU A 210 13.97 3.27 -6.17
N ALA A 211 13.65 2.92 -4.93
CA ALA A 211 14.11 3.63 -3.74
C ALA A 211 15.64 3.60 -3.61
N THR A 212 16.24 2.43 -3.79
CA THR A 212 17.71 2.27 -3.75
C THR A 212 18.40 3.06 -4.86
N ARG A 213 17.85 3.04 -6.07
CA ARG A 213 18.38 3.86 -7.19
C ARG A 213 18.31 5.36 -6.92
N ALA A 214 17.21 5.84 -6.32
CA ALA A 214 17.07 7.24 -5.94
C ALA A 214 18.14 7.66 -4.92
N LEU A 215 18.36 6.84 -3.88
CA LEU A 215 19.41 7.09 -2.89
C LEU A 215 20.82 7.08 -3.47
N LEU A 216 21.12 6.11 -4.35
CA LEU A 216 22.43 6.04 -5.01
C LEU A 216 22.68 7.24 -5.94
N ALA A 217 21.65 7.67 -6.68
CA ALA A 217 21.76 8.84 -7.55
C ALA A 217 22.02 10.13 -6.75
N ASP A 218 21.37 10.27 -5.61
CA ASP A 218 21.56 11.43 -4.73
C ASP A 218 22.95 11.41 -4.07
N SER A 219 23.35 10.27 -3.52
CA SER A 219 24.71 10.08 -2.98
C SER A 219 25.81 10.35 -4.01
N ALA A 220 25.61 9.93 -5.26
CA ALA A 220 26.56 10.21 -6.33
C ALA A 220 26.65 11.71 -6.66
N ARG A 221 25.51 12.43 -6.64
CA ARG A 221 25.49 13.90 -6.82
C ARG A 221 26.22 14.61 -5.70
N ASP A 222 26.02 14.19 -4.45
CA ASP A 222 26.69 14.79 -3.30
C ASP A 222 28.19 14.54 -3.31
N ALA A 223 28.61 13.32 -3.65
CA ALA A 223 30.02 13.00 -3.82
C ALA A 223 30.69 13.88 -4.92
N GLU A 224 29.99 14.11 -6.04
CA GLU A 224 30.48 14.96 -7.13
C GLU A 224 30.55 16.44 -6.71
N ARG A 225 29.53 16.95 -5.98
CA ARG A 225 29.54 18.31 -5.42
C ARG A 225 30.73 18.52 -4.47
N LEU A 226 30.96 17.58 -3.56
CA LEU A 226 32.11 17.62 -2.65
C LEU A 226 33.46 17.53 -3.38
N ARG A 227 33.52 16.75 -4.47
CA ARG A 227 34.70 16.67 -5.33
C ARG A 227 34.98 18.03 -6.00
N LEU A 228 33.97 18.61 -6.64
CA LEU A 228 34.04 19.92 -7.28
C LEU A 228 34.42 21.03 -6.29
N ALA A 229 33.83 21.03 -5.10
CA ALA A 229 34.16 21.97 -4.03
C ALA A 229 35.65 21.90 -3.63
N ARG A 230 36.21 20.68 -3.53
CA ARG A 230 37.64 20.48 -3.25
C ARG A 230 38.53 20.96 -4.41
N GLU A 231 38.21 20.58 -5.64
CA GLU A 231 38.95 21.01 -6.83
C GLU A 231 38.95 22.54 -6.98
N LEU A 232 37.81 23.20 -6.78
CA LEU A 232 37.72 24.67 -6.79
C LEU A 232 38.57 25.28 -5.68
N HIS A 233 38.54 24.73 -4.46
CA HIS A 233 39.36 25.23 -3.37
C HIS A 233 40.85 25.08 -3.64
N ASP A 234 41.28 23.92 -4.13
CA ASP A 234 42.68 23.61 -4.32
C ASP A 234 43.28 24.34 -5.54
N VAL A 235 42.58 24.34 -6.66
CA VAL A 235 43.11 24.95 -7.90
C VAL A 235 42.96 26.47 -7.88
N ALA A 236 41.74 26.98 -7.64
CA ALA A 236 41.49 28.40 -7.71
C ALA A 236 41.98 29.14 -6.45
N GLY A 237 41.74 28.56 -5.26
CA GLY A 237 42.15 29.14 -3.98
C GLY A 237 43.67 29.31 -3.85
N HIS A 238 44.46 28.28 -4.23
CA HIS A 238 45.93 28.36 -4.20
C HIS A 238 46.49 29.33 -5.23
N LYS A 239 45.98 29.33 -6.48
CA LYS A 239 46.42 30.23 -7.54
C LYS A 239 46.13 31.70 -7.21
N LEU A 240 44.93 31.99 -6.70
CA LEU A 240 44.56 33.36 -6.30
C LEU A 240 45.35 33.83 -5.09
N THR A 241 45.63 32.96 -4.15
CA THR A 241 46.47 33.28 -2.99
C THR A 241 47.89 33.61 -3.44
N ALA A 242 48.50 32.82 -4.33
CA ALA A 242 49.81 33.08 -4.91
C ALA A 242 49.83 34.43 -5.67
N MET A 243 48.79 34.67 -6.49
CA MET A 243 48.67 35.95 -7.24
C MET A 243 48.60 37.16 -6.29
N ARG A 244 47.84 37.08 -5.20
CA ARG A 244 47.76 38.12 -4.18
C ARG A 244 49.12 38.38 -3.50
N ILE A 245 49.88 37.34 -3.22
CA ILE A 245 51.23 37.48 -2.64
C ILE A 245 52.13 38.23 -3.60
N HIS A 246 52.15 37.86 -4.90
CA HIS A 246 52.94 38.56 -5.90
C HIS A 246 52.50 40.02 -6.08
N LEU A 247 51.23 40.33 -6.11
CA LEU A 247 50.70 41.68 -6.19
C LEU A 247 51.14 42.53 -4.98
N ARG A 248 51.13 41.97 -3.78
CA ARG A 248 51.64 42.66 -2.57
C ARG A 248 53.13 42.92 -2.63
N LEU A 249 53.94 41.99 -3.13
CA LEU A 249 55.36 42.16 -3.28
C LEU A 249 55.65 43.30 -4.30
N LEU A 250 54.95 43.34 -5.43
CA LEU A 250 55.11 44.43 -6.42
C LEU A 250 54.71 45.79 -5.86
N ARG A 251 53.70 45.86 -5.02
CA ARG A 251 53.28 47.09 -4.33
C ARG A 251 54.27 47.55 -3.25
N ALA A 252 55.01 46.64 -2.67
CA ALA A 252 56.07 47.01 -1.72
C ALA A 252 57.26 47.70 -2.35
N GLU A 253 57.38 47.65 -3.65
CA GLU A 253 58.48 48.35 -4.41
C GLU A 253 58.16 49.85 -4.56
N PRO A 254 58.98 50.76 -4.07
CA PRO A 254 58.70 52.22 -4.06
C PRO A 254 58.33 52.79 -5.42
N ALA A 255 58.94 52.26 -6.50
CA ALA A 255 58.69 52.70 -7.84
C ALA A 255 57.29 52.30 -8.40
N LEU A 256 56.71 51.28 -7.87
CA LEU A 256 55.42 50.71 -8.31
C LEU A 256 54.29 51.04 -7.35
N ALA A 257 54.57 51.42 -6.10
CA ALA A 257 53.59 51.72 -5.05
C ALA A 257 52.48 52.71 -5.45
N PRO A 258 52.69 53.76 -6.25
CA PRO A 258 51.67 54.73 -6.63
C PRO A 258 50.76 54.25 -7.77
N ARG A 259 50.95 53.06 -8.34
CA ARG A 259 50.14 52.56 -9.46
C ARG A 259 48.81 52.07 -9.00
N GLU A 260 47.75 52.75 -9.38
CA GLU A 260 46.36 52.47 -9.00
C GLU A 260 45.87 51.16 -9.57
N ASP A 261 46.37 50.73 -10.73
CA ASP A 261 46.08 49.44 -11.36
C ASP A 261 46.45 48.24 -10.47
N LEU A 262 47.58 48.33 -9.74
CA LEU A 262 47.98 47.25 -8.81
C LEU A 262 47.06 47.14 -7.59
N ARG A 263 46.51 48.27 -7.12
CA ARG A 263 45.51 48.27 -6.06
C ARG A 263 44.22 47.61 -6.52
N MET A 264 43.77 47.98 -7.71
CA MET A 264 42.55 47.40 -8.31
C MET A 264 42.68 45.90 -8.51
N LEU A 265 43.83 45.43 -9.03
CA LEU A 265 44.08 43.98 -9.22
C LEU A 265 44.14 43.21 -7.89
N GLU A 266 44.73 43.78 -6.85
CA GLU A 266 44.76 43.16 -5.52
C GLU A 266 43.34 43.06 -4.93
N GLN A 267 42.52 44.11 -5.09
CA GLN A 267 41.14 44.14 -4.63
C GLN A 267 40.30 43.11 -5.39
N LEU A 268 40.34 43.09 -6.72
CA LEU A 268 39.62 42.12 -7.55
C LEU A 268 40.00 40.68 -7.23
N SER A 269 41.29 40.42 -7.02
CA SER A 269 41.77 39.09 -6.62
C SER A 269 41.24 38.71 -5.23
N GLY A 270 41.08 39.67 -4.32
CA GLY A 270 40.50 39.46 -3.00
C GLY A 270 39.01 39.15 -3.06
N GLU A 271 38.26 39.90 -3.86
CA GLU A 271 36.83 39.69 -4.09
C GLU A 271 36.56 38.31 -4.71
N LEU A 272 37.30 37.97 -5.79
CA LEU A 272 37.17 36.68 -6.46
C LEU A 272 37.47 35.50 -5.49
N LEU A 273 38.45 35.63 -4.61
CA LEU A 273 38.73 34.60 -3.60
C LEU A 273 37.61 34.49 -2.59
N GLY A 274 36.96 35.61 -2.23
CA GLY A 274 35.75 35.64 -1.40
C GLY A 274 34.57 34.93 -2.04
N ASP A 275 34.33 35.23 -3.32
CA ASP A 275 33.24 34.62 -4.10
C ASP A 275 33.43 33.12 -4.25
N ILE A 276 34.62 32.66 -4.55
CA ILE A 276 34.93 31.22 -4.64
C ILE A 276 34.70 30.53 -3.28
N ARG A 277 35.10 31.14 -2.18
CA ARG A 277 34.85 30.58 -0.84
C ARG A 277 33.37 30.50 -0.54
N SER A 278 32.59 31.51 -0.91
CA SER A 278 31.13 31.51 -0.76
C SER A 278 30.46 30.37 -1.56
N VAL A 279 30.87 30.20 -2.83
CA VAL A 279 30.39 29.11 -3.70
C VAL A 279 30.78 27.73 -3.14
N VAL A 280 32.03 27.57 -2.69
CA VAL A 280 32.46 26.30 -2.05
C VAL A 280 31.66 26.00 -0.79
N GLN A 281 31.35 27.03 0.01
CA GLN A 281 30.54 26.86 1.22
C GLN A 281 29.11 26.50 0.87
N SER A 282 28.49 27.16 -0.10
CA SER A 282 27.12 26.81 -0.53
C SER A 282 27.03 25.37 -1.09
N LEU A 283 28.05 24.93 -1.86
CA LEU A 283 28.10 23.54 -2.34
C LEU A 283 28.23 22.50 -1.21
N ARG A 284 28.79 22.89 -0.07
CA ARG A 284 28.88 22.03 1.13
C ARG A 284 27.60 22.04 1.95
N ASP A 285 26.99 23.23 2.08
CA ASP A 285 25.77 23.40 2.92
C ASP A 285 24.52 22.81 2.25
N ASP A 286 24.50 22.74 0.91
CA ASP A 286 23.43 22.07 0.13
C ASP A 286 23.60 20.54 0.01
N ALA A 287 24.65 19.96 0.58
CA ALA A 287 24.88 18.52 0.59
C ALA A 287 23.98 17.85 1.65
N GLY A 288 22.73 17.62 1.31
CA GLY A 288 21.77 16.84 2.11
C GLY A 288 20.97 15.94 1.18
N LEU A 289 20.71 14.69 1.61
CA LEU A 289 19.85 13.76 0.88
C LEU A 289 18.45 14.37 0.70
N ASP A 290 17.96 14.41 -0.55
CA ASP A 290 16.58 14.81 -0.84
C ASP A 290 15.61 13.67 -0.44
N LEU A 291 15.33 13.62 0.85
CA LEU A 291 14.41 12.67 1.45
C LEU A 291 13.01 12.74 0.81
N HIS A 292 12.58 13.93 0.36
CA HIS A 292 11.29 14.14 -0.27
C HIS A 292 11.19 13.35 -1.59
N THR A 293 12.19 13.48 -2.47
CA THR A 293 12.23 12.75 -3.75
C THR A 293 12.31 11.23 -3.51
N ALA A 294 13.15 10.79 -2.56
CA ALA A 294 13.28 9.36 -2.24
C ALA A 294 11.97 8.76 -1.70
N LEU A 295 11.27 9.46 -0.81
CA LEU A 295 9.99 8.99 -0.26
C LEU A 295 8.85 9.03 -1.28
N HIS A 296 8.83 10.04 -2.17
CA HIS A 296 7.86 10.08 -3.26
C HIS A 296 8.03 8.92 -4.26
N ALA A 297 9.25 8.51 -4.53
CA ALA A 297 9.53 7.36 -5.39
C ALA A 297 8.96 6.04 -4.85
N LEU A 298 8.81 5.90 -3.53
CA LEU A 298 8.17 4.74 -2.90
C LEU A 298 6.68 4.63 -3.18
N ALA A 299 6.00 5.74 -3.42
CA ALA A 299 4.56 5.75 -3.68
C ALA A 299 4.20 5.28 -5.09
N ALA A 300 5.09 5.46 -6.07
CA ALA A 300 4.83 5.19 -7.49
C ALA A 300 4.38 3.75 -7.81
N PRO A 301 4.93 2.68 -7.19
CA PRO A 301 4.52 1.30 -7.48
C PRO A 301 3.19 0.88 -6.83
N PHE A 302 2.71 1.64 -5.84
CA PHE A 302 1.51 1.29 -5.10
C PHE A 302 0.31 2.11 -5.59
N PRO A 303 -0.64 1.50 -6.33
CA PRO A 303 -1.89 2.18 -6.68
C PRO A 303 -2.76 2.46 -5.44
N ARG A 304 -2.56 1.69 -4.36
CA ARG A 304 -3.12 1.85 -3.01
C ARG A 304 -2.21 1.17 -1.99
N PRO A 305 -2.02 1.77 -0.78
CA PRO A 305 -2.52 3.07 -0.32
C PRO A 305 -1.82 4.26 -0.99
N ALA A 306 -2.53 5.40 -1.10
CA ALA A 306 -1.94 6.67 -1.54
C ALA A 306 -1.03 7.22 -0.42
N LEU A 307 0.18 7.63 -0.77
CA LEU A 307 1.12 8.24 0.17
C LEU A 307 0.91 9.76 0.24
N ARG A 308 0.71 10.28 1.46
CA ARG A 308 0.68 11.72 1.77
C ARG A 308 1.92 12.08 2.58
N LEU A 309 2.79 12.91 2.03
CA LEU A 309 4.02 13.36 2.68
C LEU A 309 3.87 14.78 3.22
N GLN A 310 4.31 14.97 4.47
CA GLN A 310 4.42 16.25 5.14
C GLN A 310 5.82 16.33 5.75
N ILE A 311 6.74 17.01 5.08
CA ILE A 311 8.13 17.15 5.53
C ILE A 311 8.38 18.62 5.82
N ASP A 312 8.79 18.92 7.05
CA ASP A 312 9.14 20.28 7.44
C ASP A 312 10.35 20.78 6.64
N ALA A 313 10.30 22.03 6.18
CA ALA A 313 11.33 22.62 5.36
C ALA A 313 12.74 22.67 6.02
N GLN A 314 12.78 22.54 7.34
CA GLN A 314 14.02 22.54 8.14
C GLN A 314 14.65 21.14 8.28
N VAL A 315 13.94 20.08 7.86
CA VAL A 315 14.46 18.71 7.95
C VAL A 315 15.56 18.52 6.92
N ARG A 316 16.78 18.31 7.39
CA ARG A 316 17.95 17.92 6.59
C ARG A 316 18.51 16.63 7.16
N VAL A 317 18.59 15.60 6.35
CA VAL A 317 19.18 14.32 6.74
C VAL A 317 20.53 14.19 6.03
N SER A 318 21.61 14.44 6.76
CA SER A 318 22.97 14.39 6.21
C SER A 318 23.60 13.01 6.29
N ASP A 319 23.09 12.15 7.20
CA ASP A 319 23.58 10.79 7.38
C ASP A 319 22.86 9.82 6.43
N PRO A 320 23.57 9.17 5.49
CA PRO A 320 22.98 8.19 4.57
C PRO A 320 22.31 7.01 5.29
N GLN A 321 22.82 6.59 6.44
CA GLN A 321 22.24 5.48 7.21
C GLN A 321 20.89 5.86 7.83
N VAL A 322 20.76 7.10 8.31
CA VAL A 322 19.50 7.66 8.79
C VAL A 322 18.48 7.75 7.64
N ALA A 323 18.89 8.25 6.48
CA ALA A 323 18.02 8.35 5.30
C ALA A 323 17.55 6.97 4.82
N GLU A 324 18.44 5.98 4.75
CA GLU A 324 18.08 4.59 4.40
C GLU A 324 17.08 4.01 5.41
N ALA A 325 17.33 4.19 6.70
CA ALA A 325 16.43 3.70 7.76
C ALA A 325 15.03 4.30 7.62
N LEU A 326 14.92 5.61 7.30
CA LEU A 326 13.66 6.29 7.07
C LEU A 326 12.92 5.78 5.83
N VAL A 327 13.64 5.61 4.72
CA VAL A 327 13.06 5.06 3.48
C VAL A 327 12.53 3.65 3.73
N ARG A 328 13.28 2.80 4.42
CA ARG A 328 12.85 1.45 4.79
C ARG A 328 11.66 1.45 5.76
N LEU A 329 11.63 2.36 6.71
CA LEU A 329 10.51 2.52 7.64
C LEU A 329 9.21 2.84 6.91
N VAL A 330 9.25 3.82 6.01
CA VAL A 330 8.07 4.22 5.20
C VAL A 330 7.66 3.10 4.24
N GLN A 331 8.61 2.44 3.60
CA GLN A 331 8.37 1.30 2.71
C GLN A 331 7.65 0.16 3.42
N GLU A 332 8.10 -0.23 4.61
CA GLU A 332 7.50 -1.30 5.39
C GLU A 332 6.10 -0.89 5.88
N ALA A 333 5.92 0.37 6.30
CA ALA A 333 4.62 0.89 6.69
C ALA A 333 3.61 0.87 5.52
N LEU A 334 4.01 1.27 4.30
CA LEU A 334 3.20 1.17 3.09
C LEU A 334 2.82 -0.28 2.78
N THR A 335 3.79 -1.19 2.90
CA THR A 335 3.57 -2.62 2.66
C THR A 335 2.58 -3.20 3.66
N ASN A 336 2.73 -2.86 4.95
CA ASN A 336 1.84 -3.31 6.01
C ASN A 336 0.42 -2.75 5.84
N ALA A 337 0.28 -1.48 5.50
CA ALA A 337 -0.99 -0.83 5.21
C ALA A 337 -1.70 -1.48 4.01
N ALA A 338 -0.96 -1.81 2.93
CA ALA A 338 -1.48 -2.47 1.74
C ALA A 338 -1.90 -3.93 2.00
N ARG A 339 -1.06 -4.70 2.73
CA ARG A 339 -1.26 -6.15 2.91
C ARG A 339 -2.18 -6.51 4.06
N HIS A 340 -2.12 -5.77 5.14
CA HIS A 340 -2.76 -6.12 6.41
C HIS A 340 -3.82 -5.12 6.84
N GLY A 341 -3.66 -3.84 6.46
CA GLY A 341 -4.55 -2.77 6.88
C GLY A 341 -5.75 -2.55 5.97
N ASP A 342 -5.71 -2.98 4.71
CA ASP A 342 -6.72 -2.60 3.68
C ASP A 342 -6.91 -1.07 3.65
N ALA A 343 -5.78 -0.35 3.78
CA ALA A 343 -5.76 1.10 3.85
C ALA A 343 -5.89 1.75 2.48
N ASP A 344 -6.52 2.92 2.42
CA ASP A 344 -6.57 3.74 1.21
C ASP A 344 -5.48 4.82 1.20
N THR A 345 -5.02 5.24 2.38
CA THR A 345 -4.06 6.34 2.54
C THR A 345 -3.08 6.04 3.67
N VAL A 346 -1.81 6.34 3.44
CA VAL A 346 -0.77 6.42 4.47
C VAL A 346 -0.25 7.85 4.52
N THR A 347 -0.30 8.46 5.70
CA THR A 347 0.22 9.80 5.95
C THR A 347 1.55 9.69 6.67
N VAL A 348 2.58 10.34 6.15
CA VAL A 348 3.92 10.40 6.74
C VAL A 348 4.26 11.84 7.04
N ALA A 349 4.51 12.16 8.30
CA ALA A 349 4.98 13.47 8.75
C ALA A 349 6.40 13.35 9.29
N VAL A 350 7.32 14.18 8.78
CA VAL A 350 8.73 14.23 9.21
C VAL A 350 9.00 15.62 9.76
N ARG A 351 9.42 15.68 11.03
CA ARG A 351 9.69 16.94 11.75
C ARG A 351 11.01 16.84 12.50
N CYS A 352 11.61 17.99 12.72
CA CYS A 352 12.76 18.12 13.62
C CYS A 352 12.32 18.79 14.91
N ASP A 353 12.41 18.09 16.04
CA ASP A 353 12.02 18.61 17.35
C ASP A 353 13.16 18.43 18.35
N ALA A 354 13.59 19.54 18.97
CA ALA A 354 14.64 19.59 19.99
C ALA A 354 15.94 18.85 19.60
N GLY A 355 16.34 18.89 18.32
CA GLY A 355 17.54 18.19 17.84
C GLY A 355 17.33 16.68 17.62
N ALA A 356 16.10 16.23 17.59
CA ALA A 356 15.73 14.87 17.20
C ALA A 356 14.84 14.89 15.95
N LEU A 357 15.06 13.95 15.06
CA LEU A 357 14.21 13.70 13.91
C LEU A 357 13.02 12.84 14.35
N CYS A 358 11.82 13.38 14.24
CA CYS A 358 10.56 12.71 14.56
C CYS A 358 9.81 12.36 13.29
N VAL A 359 9.43 11.09 13.15
CA VAL A 359 8.68 10.58 12.01
C VAL A 359 7.40 9.93 12.52
N ASP A 360 6.26 10.47 12.08
CA ASP A 360 4.94 9.95 12.38
C ASP A 360 4.34 9.36 11.12
N ILE A 361 3.97 8.08 11.16
CA ILE A 361 3.35 7.37 10.04
C ILE A 361 2.01 6.81 10.50
N GLN A 362 0.95 7.17 9.79
CA GLN A 362 -0.40 6.72 10.12
C GLN A 362 -1.12 6.24 8.87
N ASP A 363 -1.73 5.05 8.94
CA ASP A 363 -2.66 4.56 7.93
C ASP A 363 -4.13 4.71 8.36
N ASP A 364 -5.04 4.74 7.38
CA ASP A 364 -6.49 4.81 7.58
C ASP A 364 -7.16 3.41 7.52
N GLY A 365 -6.37 2.36 7.60
CA GLY A 365 -6.81 0.98 7.49
C GLY A 365 -7.37 0.38 8.77
N ARG A 366 -7.18 -0.92 8.92
CA ARG A 366 -7.64 -1.70 10.09
C ARG A 366 -6.45 -2.34 10.78
N CYS A 367 -6.30 -2.06 12.06
CA CYS A 367 -5.34 -2.72 12.93
C CYS A 367 -6.05 -3.65 13.92
N ALA A 368 -5.47 -4.81 14.20
CA ALA A 368 -5.97 -5.71 15.26
C ALA A 368 -5.83 -5.04 16.63
N GLU A 369 -6.67 -5.45 17.60
CA GLU A 369 -6.58 -4.93 18.98
C GLU A 369 -5.22 -5.21 19.62
N GLN A 370 -4.62 -6.36 19.31
CA GLN A 370 -3.25 -6.69 19.71
C GLN A 370 -2.36 -6.65 18.47
N ILE A 371 -1.39 -5.75 18.48
CA ILE A 371 -0.40 -5.64 17.41
C ILE A 371 0.62 -6.77 17.62
N HIS A 372 0.63 -7.73 16.70
CA HIS A 372 1.67 -8.78 16.69
C HIS A 372 2.84 -8.30 15.85
N GLU A 373 3.99 -8.15 16.52
CA GLU A 373 5.23 -7.78 15.81
C GLU A 373 5.69 -8.95 14.95
N GLY A 374 5.53 -8.83 13.62
CA GLY A 374 6.14 -9.73 12.65
C GLY A 374 7.58 -9.32 12.34
N ASN A 375 8.25 -10.08 11.46
CA ASN A 375 9.65 -9.85 11.08
C ASN A 375 9.91 -8.43 10.51
N GLY A 376 8.93 -7.81 9.84
CA GLY A 376 9.03 -6.45 9.31
C GLY A 376 9.17 -5.41 10.42
N ILE A 377 8.31 -5.46 11.44
CA ILE A 377 8.34 -4.53 12.58
C ILE A 377 9.60 -4.75 13.41
N ALA A 378 9.99 -6.00 13.66
CA ALA A 378 11.24 -6.32 14.36
C ALA A 378 12.45 -5.75 13.62
N GLY A 379 12.53 -5.92 12.30
CA GLY A 379 13.61 -5.37 11.49
C GLY A 379 13.64 -3.83 11.44
N MET A 380 12.48 -3.15 11.49
CA MET A 380 12.43 -1.70 11.65
C MET A 380 13.02 -1.27 13.00
N ARG A 381 12.64 -1.95 14.07
CA ARG A 381 13.12 -1.66 15.44
C ARG A 381 14.63 -1.85 15.56
N GLU A 382 15.18 -2.95 15.02
CA GLU A 382 16.62 -3.21 15.02
C GLU A 382 17.41 -2.12 14.27
N ARG A 383 16.96 -1.72 13.09
CA ARG A 383 17.64 -0.66 12.31
C ARG A 383 17.61 0.68 13.03
N LEU A 384 16.48 1.06 13.61
CA LEU A 384 16.38 2.31 14.36
C LEU A 384 17.24 2.26 15.64
N ALA A 385 17.25 1.13 16.34
CA ALA A 385 18.08 0.93 17.54
C ALA A 385 19.59 1.03 17.23
N ALA A 386 20.05 0.53 16.06
CA ALA A 386 21.44 0.67 15.61
C ALA A 386 21.85 2.14 15.43
N LEU A 387 20.89 3.01 15.11
CA LEU A 387 21.07 4.47 14.99
C LEU A 387 20.70 5.22 16.28
N ARG A 388 20.60 4.53 17.41
CA ARG A 388 20.16 5.06 18.72
C ARG A 388 18.76 5.67 18.67
N GLY A 389 17.93 5.24 17.73
CA GLY A 389 16.54 5.66 17.58
C GLY A 389 15.59 4.74 18.34
N GLN A 390 14.34 5.16 18.41
CA GLN A 390 13.24 4.44 19.06
C GLN A 390 12.07 4.32 18.10
N LEU A 391 11.33 3.20 18.19
CA LEU A 391 10.10 2.94 17.43
C LEU A 391 8.96 2.60 18.38
N ASP A 392 7.90 3.38 18.32
CA ASP A 392 6.64 3.17 19.05
C ASP A 392 5.52 2.81 18.07
N LEU A 393 4.68 1.85 18.47
CA LEU A 393 3.54 1.40 17.66
C LEU A 393 2.27 1.52 18.49
N ARG A 394 1.26 2.18 17.92
CA ARG A 394 -0.05 2.34 18.56
C ARG A 394 -1.16 2.14 17.54
N ARG A 395 -2.32 1.76 18.02
CA ARG A 395 -3.52 1.81 17.20
C ARG A 395 -3.99 3.24 17.09
N ALA A 396 -4.21 3.71 15.86
CA ALA A 396 -4.77 5.03 15.61
C ALA A 396 -6.24 5.11 16.06
N ALA A 397 -6.71 6.30 16.42
CA ALA A 397 -8.10 6.53 16.86
C ALA A 397 -9.14 6.06 15.82
N HIS A 398 -8.78 6.07 14.54
CA HIS A 398 -9.62 5.64 13.42
C HIS A 398 -9.52 4.15 13.08
N GLY A 399 -8.74 3.37 13.86
CA GLY A 399 -8.61 1.93 13.72
C GLY A 399 -7.40 1.44 12.94
N GLY A 400 -6.64 2.31 12.27
CA GLY A 400 -5.40 2.00 11.57
C GLY A 400 -4.20 1.83 12.49
N LEU A 401 -3.00 1.68 11.92
CA LEU A 401 -1.73 1.63 12.64
C LEU A 401 -1.10 3.03 12.69
N HIS A 402 -0.57 3.41 13.84
CA HIS A 402 0.23 4.61 14.04
C HIS A 402 1.63 4.22 14.51
N LEU A 403 2.63 4.57 13.73
CA LEU A 403 4.04 4.36 13.99
C LEU A 403 4.68 5.72 14.31
N THR A 404 5.43 5.80 15.40
CA THR A 404 6.23 6.98 15.74
C THR A 404 7.67 6.55 15.87
N ALA A 405 8.56 7.10 15.05
CA ALA A 405 9.99 6.89 15.14
C ALA A 405 10.71 8.17 15.57
N ARG A 406 11.70 8.04 16.46
CA ARG A 406 12.59 9.12 16.87
C ARG A 406 14.03 8.73 16.66
N LEU A 407 14.79 9.62 16.02
CA LEU A 407 16.22 9.45 15.72
C LEU A 407 16.96 10.69 16.19
N PRO A 408 18.21 10.58 16.69
CA PRO A 408 19.05 11.74 16.89
C PRO A 408 19.30 12.42 15.54
N ALA A 409 19.17 13.75 15.47
CA ALA A 409 19.38 14.55 14.25
C ALA A 409 20.87 14.74 13.98
#